data_44a6df0696f2e0aa52549c83e6d6a129
#
_entry.id   44a6df0696f2e0aa52549c83e6d6a129
#
_cell.length_a   1.000
_cell.length_b   1.000
_cell.length_c   1.000
_cell.angle_alpha   90.00
_cell.angle_beta   90.00
_cell.angle_gamma   90.00
#
_symmetry.space_group_name_H-M   'P 1'
#
loop_
_entity.id
_entity.type
_entity.pdbx_description
1 polymer ?
#
loop_
_entity_poly.entity_id
_entity_poly.type
_entity_poly.pdbx_seq_one_letter_code
_entity_poly.pdbx_strand_id
1 'polypeptide(L)'
;MAESQPAVQLERVSRHYHMGETSVRAVDEVSLTVGFGEFLALLGSSGSGKSTLLNLMAGLDRPTAGSILVHGSNLAALSSLELARYRCNTVGMIFQSFNLLPRMTLEENVELPLRLAEVERPDRATRVREALERVRLTHRIGHRPAELSGGEQQRVAIARALVNRPKILLADEPTGNLDSTTGETILSLLRDLQTQLGMTIVMVTHERALAERFADRLATMGDGKLLGTSPATKVTAQ
;
A
#
# COMPACT_ATOMS: atom_id res chain seq x y z
N MET A 1 23.14 -13.50 16.95
CA MET A 1 22.69 -12.28 16.24
C MET A 1 21.20 -12.20 16.50
N ALA A 2 20.70 -11.15 17.17
CA ALA A 2 19.28 -10.98 17.37
C ALA A 2 18.64 -10.81 15.96
N GLU A 3 17.74 -11.72 15.60
CA GLU A 3 16.92 -11.57 14.40
C GLU A 3 16.16 -10.23 14.53
N SER A 4 16.46 -9.27 13.66
CA SER A 4 15.75 -8.00 13.66
C SER A 4 14.27 -8.32 13.35
N GLN A 5 13.37 -7.88 14.23
CA GLN A 5 11.93 -8.08 14.02
C GLN A 5 11.53 -7.57 12.63
N PRO A 6 10.73 -8.32 11.86
CA PRO A 6 10.30 -7.88 10.54
C PRO A 6 9.38 -6.65 10.62
N ALA A 7 9.28 -5.89 9.53
CA ALA A 7 8.34 -4.77 9.43
C ALA A 7 6.89 -5.25 9.47
N VAL A 8 6.60 -6.41 8.84
CA VAL A 8 5.29 -7.08 8.88
C VAL A 8 5.51 -8.56 9.15
N GLN A 9 4.71 -9.13 10.04
CA GLN A 9 4.68 -10.57 10.34
C GLN A 9 3.22 -11.04 10.38
N LEU A 10 2.91 -11.98 9.52
CA LEU A 10 1.63 -12.68 9.45
C LEU A 10 1.85 -14.10 9.96
N GLU A 11 1.04 -14.55 10.93
CA GLU A 11 1.12 -15.88 11.51
C GLU A 11 -0.22 -16.57 11.37
N ARG A 12 -0.31 -17.55 10.45
CA ARG A 12 -1.51 -18.36 10.17
C ARG A 12 -2.78 -17.51 10.05
N VAL A 13 -2.67 -16.37 9.33
CA VAL A 13 -3.75 -15.40 9.16
C VAL A 13 -4.84 -16.01 8.29
N SER A 14 -6.08 -15.99 8.78
CA SER A 14 -7.26 -16.41 8.03
C SER A 14 -8.31 -15.30 8.03
N ARG A 15 -9.02 -15.17 6.91
CA ARG A 15 -10.20 -14.32 6.77
C ARG A 15 -11.29 -15.05 6.01
N HIS A 16 -12.36 -15.40 6.73
CA HIS A 16 -13.53 -16.06 6.16
C HIS A 16 -14.72 -15.12 6.21
N TYR A 17 -15.42 -14.99 5.09
CA TYR A 17 -16.66 -14.23 4.99
C TYR A 17 -17.86 -15.19 4.94
N HIS A 18 -18.85 -14.97 5.79
CA HIS A 18 -20.09 -15.73 5.78
C HIS A 18 -21.15 -14.96 4.98
N MET A 19 -21.66 -15.59 3.91
CA MET A 19 -22.70 -15.04 3.05
C MET A 19 -23.89 -16.02 3.07
N GLY A 20 -24.78 -15.88 4.06
CA GLY A 20 -25.84 -16.85 4.32
C GLY A 20 -25.24 -18.21 4.70
N GLU A 21 -25.61 -19.28 3.97
CA GLU A 21 -25.09 -20.64 4.19
C GLU A 21 -23.69 -20.88 3.56
N THR A 22 -23.19 -19.94 2.74
CA THR A 22 -21.92 -20.09 2.04
C THR A 22 -20.80 -19.40 2.83
N SER A 23 -19.66 -20.06 2.97
CA SER A 23 -18.44 -19.48 3.55
C SER A 23 -17.36 -19.35 2.50
N VAL A 24 -16.87 -18.13 2.30
CA VAL A 24 -15.75 -17.83 1.40
C VAL A 24 -14.48 -17.67 2.22
N ARG A 25 -13.49 -18.54 2.00
CA ARG A 25 -12.16 -18.44 2.61
C ARG A 25 -11.27 -17.53 1.77
N ALA A 26 -11.41 -16.21 1.97
CA ALA A 26 -10.67 -15.23 1.19
C ALA A 26 -9.17 -15.24 1.50
N VAL A 27 -8.79 -15.53 2.75
CA VAL A 27 -7.41 -15.81 3.21
C VAL A 27 -7.48 -17.02 4.12
N ASP A 28 -6.59 -18.00 3.94
CA ASP A 28 -6.61 -19.29 4.65
C ASP A 28 -5.19 -19.67 5.11
N GLU A 29 -4.93 -19.50 6.41
CA GLU A 29 -3.69 -19.84 7.12
C GLU A 29 -2.40 -19.24 6.50
N VAL A 30 -2.45 -18.01 6.00
CA VAL A 30 -1.29 -17.35 5.40
C VAL A 30 -0.28 -16.95 6.47
N SER A 31 0.97 -17.41 6.32
CA SER A 31 2.14 -16.97 7.10
C SER A 31 3.15 -16.31 6.17
N LEU A 32 3.51 -15.07 6.45
CA LEU A 32 4.41 -14.26 5.62
C LEU A 32 5.12 -13.21 6.47
N THR A 33 6.40 -13.01 6.24
CA THR A 33 7.17 -11.90 6.83
C THR A 33 7.59 -10.92 5.75
N VAL A 34 7.66 -9.62 6.09
CA VAL A 34 8.22 -8.58 5.22
C VAL A 34 9.29 -7.83 6.01
N GLY A 35 10.48 -7.73 5.46
CA GLY A 35 11.61 -7.04 6.07
C GLY A 35 11.44 -5.52 6.12
N PHE A 36 12.21 -4.84 6.98
CA PHE A 36 12.28 -3.38 6.94
C PHE A 36 12.91 -2.91 5.63
N GLY A 37 12.30 -1.90 5.00
CA GLY A 37 12.75 -1.36 3.73
C GLY A 37 12.61 -2.31 2.55
N GLU A 38 11.92 -3.44 2.69
CA GLU A 38 11.67 -4.39 1.62
C GLU A 38 10.54 -3.91 0.69
N PHE A 39 10.68 -4.11 -0.60
CA PHE A 39 9.61 -4.00 -1.59
C PHE A 39 9.13 -5.41 -1.95
N LEU A 40 8.02 -5.84 -1.35
CA LEU A 40 7.36 -7.12 -1.63
C LEU A 40 6.24 -6.95 -2.66
N ALA A 41 6.19 -7.81 -3.67
CA ALA A 41 5.03 -7.91 -4.57
C ALA A 41 4.22 -9.18 -4.28
N LEU A 42 2.91 -9.02 -4.05
CA LEU A 42 1.93 -10.11 -3.93
C LEU A 42 1.33 -10.38 -5.31
N LEU A 43 1.59 -11.56 -5.85
CA LEU A 43 1.10 -12.02 -7.14
C LEU A 43 -0.03 -13.04 -6.99
N GLY A 44 -0.88 -13.14 -7.99
CA GLY A 44 -1.94 -14.16 -8.09
C GLY A 44 -3.08 -13.71 -8.98
N SER A 45 -3.95 -14.65 -9.37
CA SER A 45 -5.15 -14.38 -10.17
C SER A 45 -6.16 -13.50 -9.41
N SER A 46 -7.13 -12.93 -10.13
CA SER A 46 -8.28 -12.28 -9.49
C SER A 46 -8.98 -13.26 -8.55
N GLY A 47 -9.41 -12.77 -7.38
CA GLY A 47 -10.06 -13.60 -6.36
C GLY A 47 -9.11 -14.44 -5.49
N SER A 48 -7.78 -14.42 -5.71
CA SER A 48 -6.84 -15.22 -4.91
C SER A 48 -6.61 -14.73 -3.46
N GLY A 49 -7.27 -13.65 -3.02
CA GLY A 49 -7.20 -13.13 -1.65
C GLY A 49 -6.19 -12.00 -1.40
N LYS A 50 -5.47 -11.52 -2.43
CA LYS A 50 -4.42 -10.49 -2.29
C LYS A 50 -4.91 -9.18 -1.69
N SER A 51 -5.97 -8.58 -2.24
CA SER A 51 -6.54 -7.33 -1.72
C SER A 51 -7.12 -7.51 -0.32
N THR A 52 -7.68 -8.71 -0.02
CA THR A 52 -8.11 -9.03 1.35
C THR A 52 -6.92 -9.05 2.31
N LEU A 53 -5.82 -9.70 1.94
CA LEU A 53 -4.61 -9.73 2.76
C LEU A 53 -4.01 -8.33 2.96
N LEU A 54 -4.02 -7.49 1.90
CA LEU A 54 -3.59 -6.09 1.96
C LEU A 54 -4.47 -5.28 2.92
N ASN A 55 -5.80 -5.44 2.85
CA ASN A 55 -6.76 -4.77 3.73
C ASN A 55 -6.59 -5.19 5.21
N LEU A 56 -6.25 -6.46 5.46
CA LEU A 56 -5.92 -6.93 6.80
C LEU A 56 -4.65 -6.24 7.34
N MET A 57 -3.60 -6.15 6.53
CA MET A 57 -2.36 -5.42 6.89
C MET A 57 -2.62 -3.91 7.07
N ALA A 58 -3.56 -3.33 6.32
CA ALA A 58 -3.97 -1.93 6.48
C ALA A 58 -4.82 -1.67 7.74
N GLY A 59 -5.27 -2.71 8.45
CA GLY A 59 -6.23 -2.59 9.54
C GLY A 59 -7.60 -2.04 9.09
N LEU A 60 -7.95 -2.26 7.81
CA LEU A 60 -9.27 -1.98 7.23
C LEU A 60 -10.26 -3.11 7.50
N ASP A 61 -9.74 -4.32 7.69
CA ASP A 61 -10.50 -5.50 8.08
C ASP A 61 -9.76 -6.25 9.20
N ARG A 62 -10.43 -7.22 9.84
CA ARG A 62 -9.89 -8.00 10.95
C ARG A 62 -9.75 -9.47 10.53
N PRO A 63 -8.67 -10.16 10.91
CA PRO A 63 -8.56 -11.58 10.66
C PRO A 63 -9.61 -12.36 11.47
N THR A 64 -10.08 -13.48 10.92
CA THR A 64 -10.94 -14.44 11.63
C THR A 64 -10.11 -15.31 12.57
N ALA A 65 -8.84 -15.57 12.20
CA ALA A 65 -7.87 -16.31 13.01
C ALA A 65 -6.44 -15.86 12.64
N GLY A 66 -5.48 -16.21 13.50
CA GLY A 66 -4.08 -15.84 13.35
C GLY A 66 -3.74 -14.47 13.89
N SER A 67 -2.50 -14.02 13.70
CA SER A 67 -2.01 -12.72 14.17
C SER A 67 -1.33 -11.91 13.07
N ILE A 68 -1.44 -10.59 13.15
CA ILE A 68 -0.81 -9.64 12.23
C ILE A 68 -0.05 -8.64 13.09
N LEU A 69 1.28 -8.68 12.99
CA LEU A 69 2.15 -7.70 13.62
C LEU A 69 2.71 -6.76 12.55
N VAL A 70 2.60 -5.46 12.78
CA VAL A 70 3.20 -4.44 11.93
C VAL A 70 4.03 -3.52 12.82
N HIS A 71 5.32 -3.42 12.55
CA HIS A 71 6.29 -2.72 13.39
C HIS A 71 6.15 -3.10 14.89
N GLY A 72 5.94 -4.39 15.18
CA GLY A 72 5.77 -4.92 16.53
C GLY A 72 4.37 -4.72 17.15
N SER A 73 3.46 -3.99 16.49
CA SER A 73 2.09 -3.78 16.98
C SER A 73 1.16 -4.90 16.47
N ASN A 74 0.51 -5.63 17.37
CA ASN A 74 -0.49 -6.65 16.99
C ASN A 74 -1.83 -5.97 16.65
N LEU A 75 -2.21 -5.98 15.37
CA LEU A 75 -3.41 -5.31 14.88
C LEU A 75 -4.70 -5.91 15.43
N ALA A 76 -4.71 -7.22 15.75
CA ALA A 76 -5.89 -7.89 16.29
C ALA A 76 -6.24 -7.41 17.71
N ALA A 77 -5.23 -6.95 18.47
CA ALA A 77 -5.38 -6.46 19.83
C ALA A 77 -5.80 -4.98 19.91
N LEU A 78 -5.72 -4.22 18.78
CA LEU A 78 -6.01 -2.80 18.76
C LEU A 78 -7.52 -2.52 18.80
N SER A 79 -7.92 -1.56 19.61
CA SER A 79 -9.26 -0.96 19.58
C SER A 79 -9.53 -0.24 18.25
N SER A 80 -10.77 0.10 17.97
CA SER A 80 -11.14 0.84 16.75
C SER A 80 -10.44 2.20 16.65
N LEU A 81 -10.23 2.90 17.77
CA LEU A 81 -9.51 4.17 17.81
C LEU A 81 -8.01 3.98 17.54
N GLU A 82 -7.40 2.96 18.13
CA GLU A 82 -5.98 2.64 17.87
C GLU A 82 -5.75 2.19 16.42
N LEU A 83 -6.67 1.42 15.82
CA LEU A 83 -6.63 1.10 14.39
C LEU A 83 -6.78 2.35 13.51
N ALA A 84 -7.62 3.33 13.90
CA ALA A 84 -7.71 4.59 13.18
C ALA A 84 -6.38 5.36 13.23
N ARG A 85 -5.75 5.45 14.41
CA ARG A 85 -4.43 6.06 14.58
C ARG A 85 -3.33 5.30 13.81
N TYR A 86 -3.37 3.97 13.81
CA TYR A 86 -2.49 3.13 13.03
C TYR A 86 -2.59 3.45 11.53
N ARG A 87 -3.81 3.52 10.96
CA ARG A 87 -4.02 3.90 9.57
C ARG A 87 -3.53 5.32 9.24
N CYS A 88 -3.72 6.26 10.17
CA CYS A 88 -3.25 7.63 9.96
C CYS A 88 -1.73 7.77 9.99
N ASN A 89 -1.05 7.08 10.91
CA ASN A 89 0.36 7.39 11.23
C ASN A 89 1.35 6.33 10.73
N THR A 90 0.89 5.10 10.48
CA THR A 90 1.79 3.98 10.15
C THR A 90 1.66 3.52 8.72
N VAL A 91 0.46 3.62 8.13
CA VAL A 91 0.15 3.08 6.81
C VAL A 91 -0.17 4.18 5.82
N GLY A 92 0.47 4.13 4.64
CA GLY A 92 0.00 4.80 3.44
C GLY A 92 -0.72 3.79 2.55
N MET A 93 -1.86 4.15 1.98
CA MET A 93 -2.62 3.25 1.10
C MET A 93 -2.79 3.89 -0.28
N ILE A 94 -2.44 3.11 -1.31
CA ILE A 94 -2.65 3.44 -2.72
C ILE A 94 -3.67 2.45 -3.28
N PHE A 95 -4.70 2.95 -3.96
CA PHE A 95 -5.78 2.15 -4.55
C PHE A 95 -5.71 2.17 -6.07
N GLN A 96 -6.18 1.12 -6.70
CA GLN A 96 -6.29 1.02 -8.16
C GLN A 96 -7.11 2.16 -8.78
N SER A 97 -8.21 2.56 -8.15
CA SER A 97 -9.13 3.62 -8.64
C SER A 97 -8.77 5.01 -8.13
N PHE A 98 -7.52 5.25 -7.72
CA PHE A 98 -6.99 6.51 -7.15
C PHE A 98 -7.72 7.00 -5.90
N ASN A 99 -9.03 6.84 -5.80
CA ASN A 99 -9.92 7.25 -4.69
C ASN A 99 -9.73 8.73 -4.31
N LEU A 100 -9.52 9.60 -5.31
CA LEU A 100 -9.47 11.05 -5.12
C LEU A 100 -10.89 11.61 -4.96
N LEU A 101 -11.04 12.59 -4.10
CA LEU A 101 -12.30 13.29 -3.90
C LEU A 101 -12.47 14.30 -5.06
N PRO A 102 -13.46 14.11 -5.97
CA PRO A 102 -13.51 14.81 -7.25
C PRO A 102 -13.82 16.31 -7.12
N ARG A 103 -14.44 16.72 -6.00
CA ARG A 103 -14.77 18.14 -5.72
C ARG A 103 -13.66 18.91 -5.04
N MET A 104 -12.64 18.21 -4.54
CA MET A 104 -11.48 18.79 -3.87
C MET A 104 -10.34 19.01 -4.86
N THR A 105 -9.54 20.06 -4.61
CA THR A 105 -8.27 20.28 -5.32
C THR A 105 -7.24 19.21 -4.96
N LEU A 106 -6.09 19.20 -5.65
CA LEU A 106 -4.98 18.33 -5.31
C LEU A 106 -4.47 18.62 -3.90
N GLU A 107 -4.32 19.91 -3.56
CA GLU A 107 -3.92 20.33 -2.23
C GLU A 107 -4.85 19.78 -1.16
N GLU A 108 -6.15 19.94 -1.32
CA GLU A 108 -7.16 19.48 -0.38
C GLU A 108 -7.20 17.94 -0.27
N ASN A 109 -7.04 17.20 -1.39
CA ASN A 109 -6.94 15.75 -1.38
C ASN A 109 -5.73 15.26 -0.59
N VAL A 110 -4.57 15.89 -0.77
CA VAL A 110 -3.32 15.52 -0.08
C VAL A 110 -3.34 15.99 1.38
N GLU A 111 -3.98 17.11 1.70
CA GLU A 111 -4.11 17.62 3.07
C GLU A 111 -5.03 16.78 3.96
N LEU A 112 -6.02 16.09 3.38
CA LEU A 112 -7.06 15.38 4.12
C LEU A 112 -6.52 14.41 5.19
N PRO A 113 -5.53 13.54 4.93
CA PRO A 113 -4.96 12.67 5.97
C PRO A 113 -4.31 13.45 7.13
N LEU A 114 -3.73 14.62 6.86
CA LEU A 114 -3.14 15.47 7.90
C LEU A 114 -4.20 16.08 8.82
N ARG A 115 -5.37 16.44 8.26
CA ARG A 115 -6.51 16.92 9.06
C ARG A 115 -7.03 15.82 9.98
N LEU A 116 -7.15 14.58 9.47
CA LEU A 116 -7.58 13.42 10.25
C LEU A 116 -6.56 13.02 11.33
N ALA A 117 -5.28 13.29 11.10
CA ALA A 117 -4.21 13.09 12.07
C ALA A 117 -4.03 14.28 13.03
N GLU A 118 -4.93 15.29 12.98
CA GLU A 118 -4.93 16.48 13.84
C GLU A 118 -3.62 17.29 13.77
N VAL A 119 -2.91 17.24 12.63
CA VAL A 119 -1.68 18.03 12.41
C VAL A 119 -2.02 19.52 12.37
N GLU A 120 -1.23 20.35 13.01
CA GLU A 120 -1.40 21.82 13.06
C GLU A 120 -1.37 22.44 11.65
N ARG A 121 -2.20 23.47 11.43
CA ARG A 121 -2.42 24.08 10.10
C ARG A 121 -1.15 24.55 9.41
N PRO A 122 -0.18 25.22 10.07
CA PRO A 122 1.07 25.63 9.42
C PRO A 122 1.89 24.46 8.90
N ASP A 123 1.96 23.35 9.65
CA ASP A 123 2.69 22.15 9.27
C ASP A 123 2.05 21.43 8.09
N ARG A 124 0.70 21.48 7.98
CA ARG A 124 -0.02 20.85 6.87
C ARG A 124 0.42 21.42 5.53
N ALA A 125 0.44 22.74 5.37
CA ALA A 125 0.83 23.39 4.12
C ALA A 125 2.24 22.99 3.67
N THR A 126 3.19 22.91 4.61
CA THR A 126 4.56 22.47 4.34
C THR A 126 4.59 21.01 3.89
N ARG A 127 3.94 20.10 4.63
CA ARG A 127 3.91 18.66 4.29
C ARG A 127 3.20 18.36 2.97
N VAL A 128 2.11 19.08 2.66
CA VAL A 128 1.41 18.95 1.38
C VAL A 128 2.32 19.35 0.24
N ARG A 129 3.02 20.49 0.36
CA ARG A 129 3.96 20.94 -0.67
C ARG A 129 5.09 19.93 -0.88
N GLU A 130 5.73 19.45 0.19
CA GLU A 130 6.76 18.40 0.14
C GLU A 130 6.25 17.13 -0.55
N ALA A 131 5.03 16.67 -0.21
CA ALA A 131 4.46 15.47 -0.79
C ALA A 131 4.19 15.64 -2.30
N LEU A 132 3.66 16.79 -2.72
CA LEU A 132 3.43 17.12 -4.14
C LEU A 132 4.74 17.33 -4.92
N GLU A 133 5.78 17.86 -4.29
CA GLU A 133 7.11 17.99 -4.87
C GLU A 133 7.74 16.64 -5.18
N ARG A 134 7.66 15.67 -4.26
CA ARG A 134 8.16 14.30 -4.45
C ARG A 134 7.55 13.60 -5.66
N VAL A 135 6.29 13.92 -5.99
CA VAL A 135 5.59 13.37 -7.16
C VAL A 135 5.58 14.32 -8.36
N ARG A 136 6.31 15.45 -8.29
CA ARG A 136 6.47 16.46 -9.36
C ARG A 136 5.15 17.09 -9.82
N LEU A 137 4.25 17.41 -8.88
CA LEU A 137 2.93 17.99 -9.15
C LEU A 137 2.65 19.34 -8.45
N THR A 138 3.67 20.04 -7.97
CA THR A 138 3.51 21.37 -7.33
C THR A 138 2.86 22.40 -8.23
N HIS A 139 3.11 22.34 -9.56
CA HIS A 139 2.53 23.24 -10.55
C HIS A 139 1.03 23.00 -10.79
N ARG A 140 0.46 21.90 -10.29
CA ARG A 140 -0.94 21.50 -10.42
C ARG A 140 -1.75 21.61 -9.12
N ILE A 141 -1.18 22.19 -8.07
CA ILE A 141 -1.72 22.19 -6.70
C ILE A 141 -3.19 22.62 -6.60
N GLY A 142 -3.62 23.61 -7.36
CA GLY A 142 -5.00 24.11 -7.40
C GLY A 142 -5.95 23.37 -8.35
N HIS A 143 -5.46 22.38 -9.13
CA HIS A 143 -6.30 21.62 -10.06
C HIS A 143 -7.16 20.60 -9.33
N ARG A 144 -8.23 20.15 -9.99
CA ARG A 144 -9.10 19.08 -9.54
C ARG A 144 -8.79 17.76 -10.27
N PRO A 145 -9.15 16.60 -9.72
CA PRO A 145 -8.87 15.30 -10.34
C PRO A 145 -9.33 15.19 -11.81
N ALA A 146 -10.48 15.76 -12.16
CA ALA A 146 -11.01 15.74 -13.53
C ALA A 146 -10.15 16.48 -14.57
N GLU A 147 -9.22 17.33 -14.12
CA GLU A 147 -8.31 18.11 -14.97
C GLU A 147 -6.95 17.43 -15.17
N LEU A 148 -6.81 16.19 -14.65
CA LEU A 148 -5.57 15.45 -14.64
C LEU A 148 -5.64 14.16 -15.48
N SER A 149 -4.52 13.80 -16.09
CA SER A 149 -4.33 12.45 -16.67
C SER A 149 -4.37 11.37 -15.58
N GLY A 150 -4.63 10.10 -15.96
CA GLY A 150 -4.62 8.97 -15.02
C GLY A 150 -3.30 8.84 -14.24
N GLY A 151 -2.17 9.03 -14.93
CA GLY A 151 -0.85 9.00 -14.27
C GLY A 151 -0.63 10.16 -13.29
N GLU A 152 -1.18 11.36 -13.58
CA GLU A 152 -1.15 12.48 -12.63
C GLU A 152 -2.05 12.19 -11.42
N GLN A 153 -3.26 11.65 -11.64
CA GLN A 153 -4.15 11.25 -10.55
C GLN A 153 -3.49 10.21 -9.63
N GLN A 154 -2.80 9.23 -10.21
CA GLN A 154 -2.06 8.23 -9.42
C GLN A 154 -0.92 8.86 -8.63
N ARG A 155 -0.17 9.80 -9.19
CA ARG A 155 0.85 10.55 -8.44
C ARG A 155 0.25 11.36 -7.28
N VAL A 156 -0.94 11.96 -7.45
CA VAL A 156 -1.64 12.61 -6.33
C VAL A 156 -2.04 11.60 -5.25
N ALA A 157 -2.54 10.42 -5.64
CA ALA A 157 -2.87 9.34 -4.69
C ALA A 157 -1.63 8.87 -3.91
N ILE A 158 -0.47 8.78 -4.57
CA ILE A 158 0.82 8.50 -3.93
C ILE A 158 1.19 9.62 -2.94
N ALA A 159 1.13 10.90 -3.36
CA ALA A 159 1.42 12.04 -2.48
C ALA A 159 0.53 12.03 -1.22
N ARG A 160 -0.78 11.78 -1.40
CA ARG A 160 -1.74 11.63 -0.29
C ARG A 160 -1.36 10.48 0.65
N ALA A 161 -0.92 9.34 0.11
CA ALA A 161 -0.50 8.20 0.91
C ALA A 161 0.77 8.49 1.72
N LEU A 162 1.65 9.37 1.23
CA LEU A 162 2.95 9.69 1.85
C LEU A 162 2.91 10.86 2.84
N VAL A 163 1.87 11.71 2.81
CA VAL A 163 1.85 13.00 3.50
C VAL A 163 1.99 12.90 5.02
N ASN A 164 1.52 11.80 5.62
CA ASN A 164 1.70 11.49 7.06
C ASN A 164 3.05 10.80 7.36
N ARG A 165 3.93 10.66 6.37
CA ARG A 165 5.24 9.98 6.51
C ARG A 165 5.08 8.56 7.07
N PRO A 166 4.30 7.69 6.39
CA PRO A 166 4.01 6.34 6.87
C PRO A 166 5.28 5.48 6.92
N LYS A 167 5.26 4.44 7.75
CA LYS A 167 6.34 3.45 7.84
C LYS A 167 6.22 2.35 6.79
N ILE A 168 4.99 2.08 6.35
CA ILE A 168 4.67 1.09 5.33
C ILE A 168 3.71 1.68 4.29
N LEU A 169 3.97 1.38 3.02
CA LEU A 169 3.11 1.73 1.91
C LEU A 169 2.47 0.45 1.35
N LEU A 170 1.16 0.40 1.35
CA LEU A 170 0.37 -0.69 0.81
C LEU A 170 -0.26 -0.23 -0.52
N ALA A 171 0.01 -0.92 -1.62
CA ALA A 171 -0.45 -0.54 -2.94
C ALA A 171 -1.28 -1.66 -3.57
N ASP A 172 -2.56 -1.42 -3.79
CA ASP A 172 -3.48 -2.35 -4.44
C ASP A 172 -3.60 -2.03 -5.92
N GLU A 173 -2.95 -2.82 -6.76
CA GLU A 173 -2.88 -2.68 -8.22
C GLU A 173 -2.60 -1.24 -8.69
N PRO A 174 -1.48 -0.62 -8.27
CA PRO A 174 -1.24 0.82 -8.47
C PRO A 174 -1.10 1.23 -9.94
N THR A 175 -0.98 0.28 -10.86
CA THR A 175 -0.85 0.48 -12.32
C THR A 175 -2.07 -0.01 -13.10
N GLY A 176 -3.05 -0.64 -12.46
CA GLY A 176 -4.14 -1.36 -13.13
C GLY A 176 -5.06 -0.53 -14.01
N ASN A 177 -5.08 0.80 -13.85
CA ASN A 177 -5.85 1.73 -14.67
C ASN A 177 -4.99 2.63 -15.57
N LEU A 178 -3.72 2.25 -15.81
CA LEU A 178 -2.75 3.04 -16.56
C LEU A 178 -2.25 2.26 -17.79
N ASP A 179 -1.80 2.98 -18.79
CA ASP A 179 -1.03 2.37 -19.87
C ASP A 179 0.34 1.88 -19.37
N SER A 180 0.96 0.95 -20.10
CA SER A 180 2.19 0.28 -19.68
C SER A 180 3.34 1.26 -19.39
N THR A 181 3.53 2.28 -20.22
CA THR A 181 4.61 3.28 -20.06
C THR A 181 4.40 4.12 -18.80
N THR A 182 3.16 4.58 -18.59
CA THR A 182 2.77 5.32 -17.38
C THR A 182 2.90 4.43 -16.15
N GLY A 183 2.47 3.17 -16.24
CA GLY A 183 2.61 2.17 -15.17
C GLY A 183 4.06 1.96 -14.74
N GLU A 184 4.98 1.79 -15.69
CA GLU A 184 6.42 1.69 -15.38
C GLU A 184 6.95 2.95 -14.68
N THR A 185 6.52 4.12 -15.12
CA THR A 185 6.91 5.40 -14.49
C THR A 185 6.44 5.47 -13.03
N ILE A 186 5.22 5.01 -12.75
CA ILE A 186 4.68 4.96 -11.39
C ILE A 186 5.46 3.96 -10.52
N LEU A 187 5.79 2.77 -11.02
CA LEU A 187 6.57 1.79 -10.26
C LEU A 187 8.01 2.25 -10.02
N SER A 188 8.63 2.92 -11.00
CA SER A 188 9.93 3.56 -10.80
C SER A 188 9.88 4.61 -9.69
N LEU A 189 8.84 5.46 -9.68
CA LEU A 189 8.63 6.44 -8.60
C LEU A 189 8.49 5.76 -7.24
N LEU A 190 7.71 4.67 -7.13
CA LEU A 190 7.57 3.93 -5.87
C LEU A 190 8.90 3.32 -5.42
N ARG A 191 9.70 2.79 -6.35
CA ARG A 191 11.04 2.26 -6.05
C ARG A 191 12.01 3.34 -5.56
N ASP A 192 12.01 4.50 -6.21
CA ASP A 192 12.82 5.65 -5.80
C ASP A 192 12.44 6.14 -4.39
N LEU A 193 11.14 6.25 -4.12
CA LEU A 193 10.62 6.65 -2.81
C LEU A 193 10.97 5.63 -1.73
N GLN A 194 10.86 4.32 -2.03
CA GLN A 194 11.26 3.26 -1.11
C GLN A 194 12.75 3.38 -0.74
N THR A 195 13.62 3.58 -1.73
CA THR A 195 15.07 3.71 -1.52
C THR A 195 15.41 4.99 -0.75
N GLN A 196 14.81 6.14 -1.12
CA GLN A 196 15.10 7.44 -0.51
C GLN A 196 14.58 7.56 0.94
N LEU A 197 13.44 6.95 1.23
CA LEU A 197 12.77 7.07 2.51
C LEU A 197 13.01 5.86 3.43
N GLY A 198 13.63 4.79 2.92
CA GLY A 198 13.83 3.54 3.66
C GLY A 198 12.52 2.86 4.06
N MET A 199 11.42 3.14 3.33
CA MET A 199 10.10 2.63 3.68
C MET A 199 9.87 1.21 3.16
N THR A 200 9.04 0.44 3.86
CA THR A 200 8.59 -0.87 3.40
C THR A 200 7.43 -0.71 2.45
N ILE A 201 7.43 -1.45 1.32
CA ILE A 201 6.32 -1.46 0.36
C ILE A 201 5.77 -2.87 0.21
N VAL A 202 4.44 -3.02 0.26
CA VAL A 202 3.73 -4.23 -0.16
C VAL A 202 2.79 -3.87 -1.28
N MET A 203 3.03 -4.41 -2.47
CA MET A 203 2.24 -4.14 -3.67
C MET A 203 1.49 -5.40 -4.10
N VAL A 204 0.21 -5.26 -4.37
CA VAL A 204 -0.58 -6.28 -5.07
C VAL A 204 -0.56 -5.97 -6.56
N THR A 205 -0.31 -6.98 -7.37
CA THR A 205 -0.39 -6.87 -8.84
C THR A 205 -0.64 -8.23 -9.47
N HIS A 206 -1.20 -8.24 -10.67
CA HIS A 206 -1.25 -9.43 -11.55
C HIS A 206 -0.16 -9.39 -12.63
N GLU A 207 0.57 -8.29 -12.77
CA GLU A 207 1.62 -8.08 -13.76
C GLU A 207 2.98 -8.60 -13.25
N ARG A 208 3.25 -9.89 -13.53
CA ARG A 208 4.46 -10.57 -13.05
C ARG A 208 5.74 -9.89 -13.52
N ALA A 209 5.83 -9.49 -14.79
CA ALA A 209 7.03 -8.86 -15.36
C ALA A 209 7.40 -7.55 -14.64
N LEU A 210 6.41 -6.72 -14.33
CA LEU A 210 6.62 -5.50 -13.56
C LEU A 210 7.04 -5.80 -12.11
N ALA A 211 6.40 -6.79 -11.47
CA ALA A 211 6.78 -7.20 -10.13
C ALA A 211 8.23 -7.69 -10.06
N GLU A 212 8.67 -8.53 -11.02
CA GLU A 212 10.05 -9.04 -11.10
C GLU A 212 11.08 -7.92 -11.29
N ARG A 213 10.72 -6.86 -12.00
CA ARG A 213 11.62 -5.72 -12.27
C ARG A 213 11.75 -4.76 -11.08
N PHE A 214 10.68 -4.50 -10.36
CA PHE A 214 10.64 -3.42 -9.37
C PHE A 214 10.67 -3.90 -7.91
N ALA A 215 10.17 -5.10 -7.59
CA ALA A 215 10.19 -5.63 -6.23
C ALA A 215 11.56 -6.24 -5.85
N ASP A 216 11.76 -6.50 -4.56
CA ASP A 216 12.91 -7.26 -4.06
C ASP A 216 12.56 -8.75 -3.94
N ARG A 217 11.30 -9.04 -3.62
CA ARG A 217 10.78 -10.40 -3.46
C ARG A 217 9.33 -10.49 -3.95
N LEU A 218 9.00 -11.68 -4.44
CA LEU A 218 7.65 -12.03 -4.90
C LEU A 218 7.03 -13.04 -3.93
N ALA A 219 5.75 -12.87 -3.64
CA ALA A 219 4.92 -13.84 -2.92
C ALA A 219 3.71 -14.17 -3.78
N THR A 220 3.47 -15.45 -4.07
CA THR A 220 2.38 -15.88 -4.95
C THR A 220 1.23 -16.42 -4.11
N MET A 221 0.03 -15.89 -4.34
CA MET A 221 -1.21 -16.35 -3.72
C MET A 221 -2.11 -17.09 -4.71
N GLY A 222 -2.81 -18.11 -4.23
CA GLY A 222 -3.83 -18.85 -4.95
C GLY A 222 -4.87 -19.40 -3.97
N ASP A 223 -6.15 -19.23 -4.28
CA ASP A 223 -7.28 -19.72 -3.48
C ASP A 223 -7.18 -19.41 -1.98
N GLY A 224 -6.81 -18.17 -1.67
CA GLY A 224 -6.64 -17.67 -0.30
C GLY A 224 -5.34 -18.08 0.40
N LYS A 225 -4.48 -18.89 -0.22
CA LYS A 225 -3.25 -19.43 0.37
C LYS A 225 -1.99 -18.82 -0.23
N LEU A 226 -0.92 -18.79 0.56
CA LEU A 226 0.42 -18.50 0.08
C LEU A 226 1.00 -19.76 -0.57
N LEU A 227 1.25 -19.72 -1.87
CA LEU A 227 1.82 -20.84 -2.64
C LEU A 227 3.35 -20.89 -2.55
N GLY A 228 4.00 -19.74 -2.33
CA GLY A 228 5.44 -19.66 -2.17
C GLY A 228 5.97 -18.23 -2.29
N THR A 229 7.25 -18.08 -1.97
CA THR A 229 7.99 -16.81 -2.13
C THR A 229 9.27 -17.07 -2.91
N SER A 230 9.70 -16.11 -3.73
CA SER A 230 10.95 -16.13 -4.47
C SER A 230 11.60 -14.76 -4.48
N PRO A 231 12.94 -14.66 -4.54
CA PRO A 231 13.60 -13.40 -4.88
C PRO A 231 13.10 -12.89 -6.23
N ALA A 232 12.97 -11.58 -6.39
CA ALA A 232 12.71 -11.00 -7.70
C ALA A 232 14.00 -11.10 -8.54
N THR A 233 13.86 -11.56 -9.76
CA THR A 233 14.98 -11.62 -10.70
C THR A 233 15.18 -10.21 -11.26
N LYS A 234 16.11 -9.43 -10.68
CA LYS A 234 16.43 -8.10 -11.22
C LYS A 234 16.96 -8.30 -12.65
N VAL A 235 16.12 -8.10 -13.63
CA VAL A 235 16.56 -7.98 -15.03
C VAL A 235 17.32 -6.65 -15.12
N THR A 236 18.64 -6.73 -15.13
CA THR A 236 19.50 -5.59 -15.41
C THR A 236 19.14 -5.10 -16.82
N ALA A 237 18.52 -3.92 -16.91
CA ALA A 237 18.32 -3.28 -18.21
C ALA A 237 19.69 -3.08 -18.86
N GLN A 238 19.90 -3.72 -20.01
CA GLN A 238 21.03 -3.45 -20.91
C GLN A 238 20.79 -2.15 -21.66
#